data_1b63491c6634770990fecd5a9bfacc8c
#
_entry.id   1b63491c6634770990fecd5a9bfacc8c
#
_cell.length_a   1.000
_cell.length_b   1.000
_cell.length_c   1.000
_cell.angle_alpha   90.00
_cell.angle_beta   90.00
_cell.angle_gamma   90.00
#
_symmetry.space_group_name_H-M   'P 1'
#
loop_
_entity.id
_entity.type
_entity.pdbx_description
1 polymer ?
#
loop_
_entity_poly.entity_id
_entity_poly.type
_entity_poly.pdbx_seq_one_letter_code
_entity_poly.pdbx_strand_id
1 'polypeptide(L)'
;MKRLYVFADFDWLKEPRLIGELSYESLRGSDSYGFCYNDEWLKDYGGLFLSDDLNNYPGQQYTTPGKDIFGCFSDALPDRWGRTLINRREQILAKEENRPVRRLSSFDYLIGIEDFSRMGAFRFKESIDGDYILSLIHI
;
A
#
# COMPACT_ATOMS: atom_id res chain seq x y z
N MET A 1 -12.43 5.46 5.64
CA MET A 1 -11.75 4.56 4.68
C MET A 1 -10.59 5.30 4.02
N LYS A 2 -9.42 4.67 3.97
CA LYS A 2 -8.25 5.21 3.29
C LYS A 2 -8.03 4.48 1.98
N ARG A 3 -7.49 5.17 0.97
CA ARG A 3 -7.28 4.60 -0.37
C ARG A 3 -5.93 4.99 -0.95
N LEU A 4 -5.35 4.06 -1.72
CA LEU A 4 -4.13 4.29 -2.48
C LEU A 4 -4.32 3.75 -3.89
N TYR A 5 -3.84 4.50 -4.87
CA TYR A 5 -3.74 4.00 -6.24
C TYR A 5 -2.44 3.25 -6.42
N VAL A 6 -2.53 2.04 -6.96
CA VAL A 6 -1.40 1.14 -7.11
C VAL A 6 -0.99 1.09 -8.57
N PHE A 7 0.29 1.38 -8.82
CA PHE A 7 0.88 1.35 -10.16
C PHE A 7 1.90 0.23 -10.25
N ALA A 8 1.94 -0.41 -11.40
CA ALA A 8 2.99 -1.37 -11.74
C ALA A 8 4.13 -0.63 -12.44
N ASP A 9 5.35 -0.85 -11.98
CA ASP A 9 6.55 -0.32 -12.61
C ASP A 9 7.51 -1.49 -12.87
N PHE A 10 7.03 -2.45 -13.64
CA PHE A 10 7.81 -3.63 -14.01
C PHE A 10 8.83 -3.28 -15.10
N ASP A 11 9.95 -4.00 -15.12
CA ASP A 11 11.05 -3.75 -16.07
C ASP A 11 10.61 -3.76 -17.55
N TRP A 12 9.60 -4.60 -17.85
CA TRP A 12 9.11 -4.74 -19.23
C TRP A 12 8.05 -3.71 -19.62
N LEU A 13 7.63 -2.85 -18.68
CA LEU A 13 6.72 -1.76 -18.95
C LEU A 13 7.52 -0.50 -19.33
N LYS A 14 7.07 0.23 -20.34
CA LYS A 14 7.71 1.48 -20.75
C LYS A 14 7.55 2.59 -19.71
N GLU A 15 6.42 2.56 -19.01
CA GLU A 15 6.08 3.53 -17.97
C GLU A 15 5.20 2.85 -16.93
N PRO A 16 5.12 3.39 -15.72
CA PRO A 16 4.21 2.84 -14.71
C PRO A 16 2.77 2.86 -15.19
N ARG A 17 2.03 1.77 -14.91
CA ARG A 17 0.62 1.63 -15.26
C ARG A 17 -0.22 1.39 -14.02
N LEU A 18 -1.39 2.00 -14.00
CA LEU A 18 -2.36 1.81 -12.93
C LEU A 18 -2.87 0.36 -12.94
N ILE A 19 -2.67 -0.33 -11.82
CA ILE A 19 -3.21 -1.68 -11.62
C ILE A 19 -4.61 -1.60 -11.02
N GLY A 20 -4.80 -0.74 -10.03
CA GLY A 20 -6.05 -0.63 -9.30
C GLY A 20 -5.95 0.23 -8.07
N GLU A 21 -6.90 0.03 -7.17
CA GLU A 21 -7.07 0.84 -5.97
C GLU A 21 -7.07 -0.06 -4.73
N LEU A 22 -6.14 0.21 -3.82
CA LEU A 22 -6.05 -0.46 -2.52
C LEU A 22 -6.78 0.38 -1.48
N SER A 23 -7.64 -0.24 -0.71
CA SER A 23 -8.38 0.42 0.36
C SER A 23 -8.08 -0.21 1.72
N TYR A 24 -8.25 0.58 2.77
CA TYR A 24 -8.05 0.17 4.14
C TYR A 24 -9.14 0.74 5.02
N GLU A 25 -9.65 -0.09 5.92
CA GLU A 25 -10.64 0.31 6.89
C GLU A 25 -10.40 -0.44 8.19
N SER A 26 -10.50 0.27 9.32
CA SER A 26 -10.42 -0.34 10.64
C SER A 26 -11.81 -0.33 11.25
N LEU A 27 -12.37 -1.51 11.52
CA LEU A 27 -13.68 -1.70 12.12
C LEU A 27 -13.54 -2.55 13.37
N ARG A 28 -14.01 -2.01 14.51
CA ARG A 28 -14.03 -2.74 15.79
C ARG A 28 -12.69 -3.32 16.18
N GLY A 29 -11.60 -2.58 15.90
CA GLY A 29 -10.25 -3.04 16.21
C GLY A 29 -9.64 -4.02 15.23
N SER A 30 -10.36 -4.38 14.17
CA SER A 30 -9.85 -5.25 13.11
C SER A 30 -9.57 -4.45 11.85
N ASP A 31 -8.43 -4.72 11.23
CA ASP A 31 -8.05 -4.12 9.95
C ASP A 31 -8.66 -4.92 8.80
N SER A 32 -9.18 -4.23 7.81
CA SER A 32 -9.70 -4.83 6.59
C SER A 32 -9.12 -4.13 5.39
N TYR A 33 -8.65 -4.90 4.42
CA TYR A 33 -8.06 -4.39 3.18
C TYR A 33 -8.92 -4.80 2.01
N GLY A 34 -9.06 -3.88 1.05
CA GLY A 34 -9.78 -4.15 -0.18
C GLY A 34 -8.93 -3.78 -1.38
N PHE A 35 -9.20 -4.40 -2.51
CA PHE A 35 -8.53 -4.08 -3.77
C PHE A 35 -9.52 -4.21 -4.93
N CYS A 36 -9.47 -3.25 -5.82
CA CYS A 36 -10.27 -3.26 -7.04
C CYS A 36 -9.35 -3.03 -8.23
N TYR A 37 -9.27 -4.01 -9.13
CA TYR A 37 -8.47 -3.87 -10.34
C TYR A 37 -9.02 -2.78 -11.25
N ASN A 38 -8.12 -2.06 -11.91
CA ASN A 38 -8.48 -1.19 -13.01
C ASN A 38 -8.89 -2.04 -14.23
N ASP A 39 -10.00 -1.70 -14.85
CA ASP A 39 -10.54 -2.46 -15.98
C ASP A 39 -9.57 -2.55 -17.16
N GLU A 40 -8.84 -1.47 -17.45
CA GLU A 40 -7.85 -1.47 -18.52
C GLU A 40 -6.67 -2.40 -18.22
N TRP A 41 -6.24 -2.48 -16.96
CA TRP A 41 -5.21 -3.43 -16.55
C TRP A 41 -5.66 -4.86 -16.79
N LEU A 42 -6.89 -5.19 -16.38
CA LEU A 42 -7.44 -6.53 -16.57
C LEU A 42 -7.57 -6.88 -18.05
N LYS A 43 -7.94 -5.91 -18.88
CA LYS A 43 -8.04 -6.10 -20.32
C LYS A 43 -6.69 -6.46 -20.96
N ASP A 44 -5.64 -5.75 -20.56
CA ASP A 44 -4.32 -5.89 -21.17
C ASP A 44 -3.47 -6.97 -20.50
N TYR A 45 -3.60 -7.14 -19.19
CA TYR A 45 -2.73 -8.01 -18.39
C TYR A 45 -3.51 -8.89 -17.41
N GLY A 46 -4.77 -9.20 -17.70
CA GLY A 46 -5.62 -9.98 -16.81
C GLY A 46 -5.15 -11.40 -16.52
N GLY A 47 -4.23 -11.91 -17.34
CA GLY A 47 -3.62 -13.21 -17.08
C GLY A 47 -2.39 -13.17 -16.19
N LEU A 48 -1.92 -11.99 -15.80
CA LEU A 48 -0.73 -11.84 -14.97
C LEU A 48 -1.08 -12.10 -13.51
N PHE A 49 -0.43 -13.08 -12.92
CA PHE A 49 -0.62 -13.47 -11.53
C PHE A 49 0.16 -12.54 -10.60
N LEU A 50 -0.52 -11.93 -9.64
CA LEU A 50 0.13 -11.06 -8.63
C LEU A 50 0.33 -11.77 -7.29
N SER A 51 -0.72 -12.40 -6.77
CA SER A 51 -0.63 -13.21 -5.55
C SER A 51 -1.84 -14.13 -5.42
N ASP A 52 -1.72 -15.12 -4.54
CA ASP A 52 -2.75 -16.16 -4.34
C ASP A 52 -4.07 -15.57 -3.84
N ASP A 53 -4.01 -14.47 -3.12
CA ASP A 53 -5.17 -13.86 -2.49
C ASP A 53 -5.83 -12.77 -3.31
N LEU A 54 -5.36 -12.53 -4.56
CA LEU A 54 -5.98 -11.63 -5.52
C LEU A 54 -6.39 -12.39 -6.77
N ASN A 55 -7.69 -12.39 -7.06
CA ASN A 55 -8.23 -12.99 -8.26
C ASN A 55 -8.29 -11.97 -9.38
N ASN A 56 -8.00 -12.41 -10.62
CA ASN A 56 -7.95 -11.52 -11.78
C ASN A 56 -9.33 -11.33 -12.39
N TYR A 57 -10.24 -10.68 -11.67
CA TYR A 57 -11.56 -10.35 -12.18
C TYR A 57 -11.98 -8.94 -11.73
N PRO A 58 -12.93 -8.31 -12.42
CA PRO A 58 -13.40 -6.99 -12.02
C PRO A 58 -14.19 -7.05 -10.71
N GLY A 59 -14.21 -5.92 -10.01
CA GLY A 59 -14.96 -5.79 -8.79
C GLY A 59 -14.07 -5.73 -7.56
N GLN A 60 -14.69 -5.34 -6.46
CA GLN A 60 -13.99 -5.16 -5.19
C GLN A 60 -13.71 -6.51 -4.53
N GLN A 61 -12.48 -6.72 -4.12
CA GLN A 61 -12.06 -7.89 -3.36
C GLN A 61 -11.59 -7.47 -1.99
N TYR A 62 -11.76 -8.34 -0.99
CA TYR A 62 -11.40 -8.02 0.39
C TYR A 62 -10.58 -9.15 1.01
N THR A 63 -9.67 -8.77 1.91
CA THR A 63 -9.04 -9.74 2.82
C THR A 63 -10.06 -10.15 3.87
N THR A 64 -9.88 -11.33 4.47
CA THR A 64 -10.67 -11.74 5.62
C THR A 64 -10.40 -10.78 6.76
N PRO A 65 -11.43 -10.28 7.49
CA PRO A 65 -11.21 -9.40 8.62
C PRO A 65 -10.19 -9.97 9.62
N GLY A 66 -9.24 -9.14 10.02
CA GLY A 66 -8.16 -9.54 10.92
C GLY A 66 -6.93 -10.12 10.23
N LYS A 67 -7.01 -10.43 8.94
CA LYS A 67 -5.83 -10.81 8.16
C LYS A 67 -5.09 -9.57 7.67
N ASP A 68 -3.80 -9.74 7.43
CA ASP A 68 -2.96 -8.66 6.94
C ASP A 68 -3.25 -8.37 5.46
N ILE A 69 -2.58 -7.36 4.95
CA ILE A 69 -2.67 -6.90 3.56
C ILE A 69 -2.39 -8.04 2.55
N PHE A 70 -2.90 -7.90 1.33
CA PHE A 70 -2.66 -8.87 0.26
C PHE A 70 -1.16 -9.17 0.09
N GLY A 71 -0.84 -10.44 -0.21
CA GLY A 71 0.54 -10.92 -0.25
C GLY A 71 1.46 -10.13 -1.17
N CYS A 72 0.97 -9.76 -2.36
CA CYS A 72 1.78 -8.99 -3.31
C CYS A 72 2.18 -7.60 -2.76
N PHE A 73 1.33 -6.99 -1.95
CA PHE A 73 1.63 -5.68 -1.34
C PHE A 73 2.43 -5.84 -0.05
N SER A 74 2.31 -6.97 0.60
CA SER A 74 3.13 -7.28 1.77
C SER A 74 4.62 -7.25 1.42
N ASP A 75 4.98 -7.68 0.22
CA ASP A 75 6.36 -7.67 -0.25
C ASP A 75 6.89 -6.25 -0.48
N ALA A 76 6.00 -5.27 -0.62
CA ALA A 76 6.36 -3.86 -0.76
C ALA A 76 6.50 -3.13 0.58
N LEU A 77 6.18 -3.80 1.69
CA LEU A 77 6.31 -3.20 3.02
C LEU A 77 7.78 -2.99 3.39
N PRO A 78 8.07 -1.98 4.23
CA PRO A 78 9.44 -1.76 4.67
C PRO A 78 9.95 -2.94 5.50
N ASP A 79 11.26 -3.13 5.49
CA ASP A 79 11.91 -4.11 6.33
C ASP A 79 11.86 -3.67 7.80
N ARG A 80 12.49 -4.47 8.67
CA ARG A 80 12.51 -4.19 10.11
C ARG A 80 13.09 -2.81 10.42
N TRP A 81 14.15 -2.42 9.72
CA TRP A 81 14.78 -1.12 9.92
C TRP A 81 13.85 0.03 9.55
N GLY A 82 13.22 -0.07 8.38
CA GLY A 82 12.26 0.93 7.91
C GLY A 82 11.08 1.08 8.87
N ARG A 83 10.56 -0.05 9.37
CA ARG A 83 9.46 -0.02 10.35
C ARG A 83 9.88 0.66 11.65
N THR A 84 11.10 0.41 12.10
CA THR A 84 11.65 1.05 13.31
C THR A 84 11.70 2.57 13.14
N LEU A 85 12.13 3.05 11.98
CA LEU A 85 12.19 4.48 11.69
C LEU A 85 10.80 5.10 11.67
N ILE A 86 9.84 4.44 11.05
CA ILE A 86 8.45 4.93 10.98
C ILE A 86 7.83 4.97 12.38
N ASN A 87 8.03 3.94 13.19
CA ASN A 87 7.54 3.89 14.56
C ASN A 87 8.14 5.01 15.41
N ARG A 88 9.43 5.25 15.26
CA ARG A 88 10.12 6.34 15.98
C ARG A 88 9.57 7.70 15.60
N ARG A 89 9.31 7.91 14.31
CA ARG A 89 8.69 9.14 13.83
C ARG A 89 7.31 9.35 14.46
N GLU A 90 6.49 8.30 14.54
CA GLU A 90 5.17 8.39 15.16
C GLU A 90 5.29 8.78 16.65
N GLN A 91 6.24 8.19 17.37
CA GLN A 91 6.49 8.54 18.78
C GLN A 91 6.84 10.02 18.95
N ILE A 92 7.70 10.54 18.08
CA ILE A 92 8.13 11.95 18.12
C ILE A 92 6.94 12.86 17.83
N LEU A 93 6.17 12.56 16.78
CA LEU A 93 5.00 13.35 16.40
C LEU A 93 3.93 13.34 17.49
N ALA A 94 3.68 12.19 18.10
CA ALA A 94 2.73 12.07 19.19
C ALA A 94 3.11 12.95 20.38
N LYS A 95 4.40 12.99 20.71
CA LYS A 95 4.91 13.81 21.79
C LYS A 95 4.78 15.31 21.47
N GLU A 96 5.13 15.71 20.25
CA GLU A 96 5.03 17.11 19.82
C GLU A 96 3.57 17.59 19.79
N GLU A 97 2.65 16.72 19.42
CA GLU A 97 1.24 17.02 19.31
C GLU A 97 0.45 16.76 20.59
N ASN A 98 1.11 16.32 21.67
CA ASN A 98 0.48 15.98 22.95
C ASN A 98 -0.68 14.99 22.79
N ARG A 99 -0.45 13.92 22.02
CA ARG A 99 -1.44 12.87 21.80
C ARG A 99 -0.85 11.48 22.07
N PRO A 100 -1.70 10.45 22.28
CA PRO A 100 -1.20 9.08 22.41
C PRO A 100 -0.49 8.61 21.15
N VAL A 101 0.49 7.71 21.31
CA VAL A 101 1.13 7.03 20.18
C VAL A 101 0.10 6.16 19.48
N ARG A 102 -0.02 6.32 18.16
CA ARG A 102 -0.98 5.59 17.35
C ARG A 102 -0.41 4.22 16.96
N ARG A 103 -1.26 3.19 16.99
CA ARG A 103 -0.91 1.89 16.43
C ARG A 103 -0.87 2.02 14.90
N LEU A 104 0.23 1.57 14.30
CA LEU A 104 0.40 1.64 12.86
C LEU A 104 -0.01 0.33 12.19
N SER A 105 -0.76 0.44 11.10
CA SER A 105 -1.17 -0.68 10.27
C SER A 105 -0.19 -0.88 9.11
N SER A 106 -0.35 -1.99 8.37
CA SER A 106 0.44 -2.20 7.15
C SER A 106 0.22 -1.08 6.14
N PHE A 107 -1.00 -0.52 6.09
CA PHE A 107 -1.30 0.61 5.22
C PHE A 107 -0.46 1.84 5.60
N ASP A 108 -0.32 2.11 6.89
CA ASP A 108 0.53 3.22 7.37
C ASP A 108 1.99 3.01 6.98
N TYR A 109 2.49 1.78 7.05
CA TYR A 109 3.85 1.48 6.64
C TYR A 109 4.04 1.66 5.12
N LEU A 110 3.04 1.33 4.30
CA LEU A 110 3.12 1.59 2.86
C LEU A 110 3.23 3.08 2.55
N ILE A 111 2.47 3.91 3.28
CA ILE A 111 2.52 5.37 3.10
C ILE A 111 3.85 5.94 3.58
N GLY A 112 4.42 5.37 4.63
CA GLY A 112 5.60 5.91 5.29
C GLY A 112 6.93 5.61 4.63
N ILE A 113 6.98 4.74 3.59
CA ILE A 113 8.24 4.36 2.96
C ILE A 113 8.52 5.20 1.70
N GLU A 114 9.80 5.50 1.46
CA GLU A 114 10.21 6.19 0.25
C GLU A 114 9.98 5.32 -0.98
N ASP A 115 9.47 5.93 -2.04
CA ASP A 115 9.16 5.22 -3.26
C ASP A 115 10.38 4.50 -3.85
N PHE A 116 11.52 5.18 -3.90
CA PHE A 116 12.75 4.59 -4.46
C PHE A 116 13.39 3.54 -3.54
N SER A 117 13.05 3.51 -2.26
CA SER A 117 13.55 2.51 -1.30
C SER A 117 12.66 1.29 -1.23
N ARG A 118 11.55 1.32 -1.95
CA ARG A 118 10.52 0.28 -1.89
C ARG A 118 11.00 -0.99 -2.59
N MET A 119 10.82 -2.11 -1.93
CA MET A 119 11.10 -3.41 -2.55
C MET A 119 9.97 -3.76 -3.52
N GLY A 120 10.35 -4.37 -4.65
CA GLY A 120 9.38 -4.79 -5.66
C GLY A 120 9.03 -3.70 -6.66
N ALA A 121 8.07 -4.00 -7.53
CA ALA A 121 7.75 -3.20 -8.70
C ALA A 121 6.46 -2.40 -8.57
N PHE A 122 5.96 -2.21 -7.36
CA PHE A 122 4.74 -1.43 -7.12
C PHE A 122 5.07 -0.02 -6.66
N ARG A 123 4.32 0.95 -7.18
CA ARG A 123 4.39 2.35 -6.77
C ARG A 123 2.98 2.80 -6.37
N PHE A 124 2.91 3.73 -5.43
CA PHE A 124 1.63 4.12 -4.83
C PHE A 124 1.43 5.62 -4.94
N LYS A 125 0.18 6.04 -5.17
CA LYS A 125 -0.23 7.45 -5.16
C LYS A 125 -1.49 7.60 -4.30
N GLU A 126 -1.60 8.72 -3.60
CA GLU A 126 -2.82 9.05 -2.86
C GLU A 126 -3.92 9.57 -3.77
N SER A 127 -3.55 10.17 -4.92
CA SER A 127 -4.48 10.59 -5.96
C SER A 127 -3.89 10.27 -7.33
N ILE A 128 -4.74 10.03 -8.33
CA ILE A 128 -4.29 9.67 -9.69
C ILE A 128 -3.42 10.77 -10.29
N ASP A 129 -3.78 12.03 -10.07
CA ASP A 129 -3.05 13.17 -10.64
C ASP A 129 -1.92 13.67 -9.76
N GLY A 130 -1.69 13.02 -8.62
CA GLY A 130 -0.65 13.40 -7.68
C GLY A 130 0.69 12.74 -7.97
N ASP A 131 1.68 13.09 -7.18
CA ASP A 131 3.00 12.44 -7.24
C ASP A 131 2.95 11.11 -6.50
N TYR A 132 3.91 10.22 -6.83
CA TYR A 132 4.11 9.01 -6.05
C TYR A 132 4.48 9.36 -4.62
N ILE A 133 4.06 8.50 -3.69
CA ILE A 133 4.35 8.71 -2.28
C ILE A 133 5.86 8.69 -2.08
N LEU A 134 6.38 9.80 -1.58
CA LEU A 134 7.76 9.95 -1.16
C LEU A 134 7.84 9.75 0.34
N SER A 135 9.02 9.44 0.84
CA SER A 135 9.22 9.18 2.26
C SER A 135 8.85 10.35 3.13
N LEU A 136 8.16 10.06 4.22
CA LEU A 136 8.02 10.96 5.34
C LEU A 136 9.18 10.80 6.33
N ILE A 137 10.10 9.88 6.07
CA ILE A 137 11.26 9.61 6.91
C ILE A 137 12.44 10.35 6.33
N HIS A 138 12.95 11.31 7.07
CA HIS A 138 14.20 11.98 6.76
C HIS A 138 15.27 11.44 7.69
N ILE A 139 16.24 10.80 7.12
CA ILE A 139 17.37 10.25 7.87
C ILE A 139 18.52 11.21 7.83
#